data_db05b2a0085f9baff0b8cdaf8c465f34
#
_entry.id   db05b2a0085f9baff0b8cdaf8c465f34
#
_cell.length_a   1.000
_cell.length_b   1.000
_cell.length_c   1.000
_cell.angle_alpha   90.00
_cell.angle_beta   90.00
_cell.angle_gamma   90.00
#
_symmetry.space_group_name_H-M   'P 1'
#
loop_
_entity.id
_entity.type
_entity.pdbx_description
1 polymer ?
#
loop_
_entity_poly.entity_id
_entity_poly.type
_entity_poly.pdbx_seq_one_letter_code
_entity_poly.pdbx_strand_id
1 'polypeptide(L)'
;ILDHMADSEGSNYNTQFGYQNTTSGKKLTEMTIGEVREAQARQRGSSAIGRYQFMAKTLPEAMKGTGLTDRDMFSAENQDKLAMWLLKRRGYDKWVSGQLSDRDFGKNLSMEWASVPNPYTGGSYYGQKVKYGSDVLLKALQEAKGAAGSQLTPQSAPGGAAAPAAQPSVN
;
A
#
# COMPACT_ATOMS: atom_id res chain seq x y z
N ILE A 1 0.70 6.73 2.15
CA ILE A 1 0.24 6.40 0.78
C ILE A 1 -0.76 5.25 0.75
N LEU A 2 -0.59 4.22 1.57
CA LEU A 2 -1.53 3.09 1.64
C LEU A 2 -2.93 3.55 2.04
N ASP A 3 -3.05 4.43 3.03
CA ASP A 3 -4.35 4.97 3.45
C ASP A 3 -5.02 5.73 2.31
N HIS A 4 -4.26 6.54 1.56
CA HIS A 4 -4.81 7.24 0.40
C HIS A 4 -5.33 6.26 -0.67
N MET A 5 -4.62 5.16 -0.93
CA MET A 5 -5.09 4.13 -1.86
C MET A 5 -6.38 3.47 -1.37
N ALA A 6 -6.46 3.11 -0.09
CA ALA A 6 -7.65 2.53 0.51
C ALA A 6 -8.85 3.51 0.48
N ASP A 7 -8.63 4.78 0.80
CA ASP A 7 -9.66 5.81 0.76
C ASP A 7 -10.18 6.03 -0.67
N SER A 8 -9.29 5.97 -1.66
CA SER A 8 -9.68 6.06 -3.07
C SER A 8 -10.53 4.87 -3.52
N GLU A 9 -10.29 3.68 -2.99
CA GLU A 9 -11.14 2.51 -3.22
C GLU A 9 -12.46 2.57 -2.43
N GLY A 10 -12.53 3.35 -1.34
CA GLY A 10 -13.70 3.43 -0.47
C GLY A 10 -13.99 2.12 0.26
N SER A 11 -12.94 1.42 0.64
CA SER A 11 -12.99 0.06 1.19
C SER A 11 -12.29 -0.06 2.53
N ASN A 12 -12.59 -1.11 3.27
CA ASN A 12 -11.88 -1.54 4.46
C ASN A 12 -11.36 -2.98 4.30
N TYR A 13 -10.64 -3.49 5.30
CA TYR A 13 -10.02 -4.81 5.25
C TYR A 13 -10.99 -5.97 4.98
N ASN A 14 -12.30 -5.77 5.19
CA ASN A 14 -13.34 -6.81 5.04
C ASN A 14 -14.28 -6.55 3.84
N THR A 15 -13.97 -5.58 3.00
CA THR A 15 -14.82 -5.20 1.87
C THR A 15 -14.67 -6.19 0.70
N GLN A 16 -15.79 -6.70 0.21
CA GLN A 16 -15.90 -7.38 -1.09
C GLN A 16 -16.52 -6.42 -2.10
N PHE A 17 -16.15 -6.53 -3.37
CA PHE A 17 -16.72 -5.71 -4.44
C PHE A 17 -18.25 -5.78 -4.44
N GLY A 18 -18.89 -4.62 -4.52
CA GLY A 18 -20.36 -4.52 -4.52
C GLY A 18 -21.01 -4.94 -3.20
N TYR A 19 -20.24 -4.98 -2.10
CA TYR A 19 -20.70 -5.40 -0.78
C TYR A 19 -21.32 -6.81 -0.75
N GLN A 20 -20.85 -7.67 -1.63
CA GLN A 20 -21.29 -9.07 -1.69
C GLN A 20 -20.89 -9.81 -0.42
N ASN A 21 -21.62 -10.89 -0.13
CA ASN A 21 -21.27 -11.78 0.97
C ASN A 21 -21.04 -13.20 0.43
N THR A 22 -19.86 -13.45 -0.07
CA THR A 22 -19.43 -14.78 -0.55
C THR A 22 -18.69 -15.59 0.51
N THR A 23 -18.62 -15.08 1.75
CA THR A 23 -17.91 -15.66 2.90
C THR A 23 -18.86 -16.23 3.96
N SER A 24 -20.18 -16.25 3.69
CA SER A 24 -21.20 -16.66 4.66
C SER A 24 -21.15 -15.86 5.97
N GLY A 25 -20.84 -14.55 5.88
CA GLY A 25 -20.75 -13.64 7.01
C GLY A 25 -19.41 -13.68 7.75
N LYS A 26 -18.46 -14.52 7.35
CA LYS A 26 -17.12 -14.55 7.94
C LYS A 26 -16.33 -13.32 7.49
N LYS A 27 -15.61 -12.70 8.43
CA LYS A 27 -14.75 -11.54 8.12
C LYS A 27 -13.53 -12.01 7.33
N LEU A 28 -13.16 -11.26 6.28
CA LEU A 28 -11.97 -11.55 5.47
C LEU A 28 -10.69 -11.62 6.31
N THR A 29 -10.57 -10.77 7.33
CA THR A 29 -9.41 -10.73 8.23
C THR A 29 -9.29 -11.97 9.13
N GLU A 30 -10.32 -12.77 9.24
CA GLU A 30 -10.38 -14.03 10.00
C GLU A 30 -10.27 -15.27 9.09
N MET A 31 -10.01 -15.06 7.80
CA MET A 31 -9.88 -16.12 6.79
C MET A 31 -8.42 -16.26 6.36
N THR A 32 -8.04 -17.47 5.93
CA THR A 32 -6.79 -17.65 5.21
C THR A 32 -6.85 -17.01 3.82
N ILE A 33 -5.70 -16.71 3.24
CA ILE A 33 -5.64 -16.17 1.87
C ILE A 33 -6.27 -17.17 0.88
N GLY A 34 -6.06 -18.47 1.07
CA GLY A 34 -6.70 -19.52 0.26
C GLY A 34 -8.23 -19.46 0.32
N GLU A 35 -8.80 -19.33 1.51
CA GLU A 35 -10.26 -19.16 1.70
C GLU A 35 -10.76 -17.87 1.05
N VAL A 36 -10.01 -16.77 1.16
CA VAL A 36 -10.34 -15.50 0.51
C VAL A 36 -10.33 -15.63 -1.02
N ARG A 37 -9.36 -16.34 -1.59
CA ARG A 37 -9.31 -16.61 -3.04
C ARG A 37 -10.50 -17.44 -3.52
N GLU A 38 -10.96 -18.41 -2.72
CA GLU A 38 -12.19 -19.16 -3.02
C GLU A 38 -13.44 -18.24 -2.97
N ALA A 39 -13.53 -17.36 -1.96
CA ALA A 39 -14.60 -16.39 -1.88
C ALA A 39 -14.59 -15.43 -3.08
N GLN A 40 -13.41 -14.99 -3.48
CA GLN A 40 -13.16 -14.14 -4.64
C GLN A 40 -13.67 -14.78 -5.95
N ALA A 41 -13.45 -16.08 -6.12
CA ALA A 41 -13.95 -16.84 -7.28
C ALA A 41 -15.48 -16.92 -7.33
N ARG A 42 -16.16 -16.76 -6.20
CA ARG A 42 -17.63 -16.73 -6.11
C ARG A 42 -18.23 -15.34 -6.33
N GLN A 43 -17.41 -14.27 -6.32
CA GLN A 43 -17.91 -12.92 -6.56
C GLN A 43 -18.42 -12.74 -8.00
N ARG A 44 -19.41 -11.86 -8.16
CA ARG A 44 -19.97 -11.49 -9.46
C ARG A 44 -19.53 -10.06 -9.81
N GLY A 45 -19.32 -9.82 -11.10
CA GLY A 45 -18.96 -8.52 -11.66
C GLY A 45 -17.48 -8.21 -11.54
N SER A 46 -16.90 -8.21 -10.34
CA SER A 46 -15.48 -7.99 -10.11
C SER A 46 -14.96 -8.91 -9.02
N SER A 47 -13.71 -9.29 -9.12
CA SER A 47 -13.00 -10.09 -8.12
C SER A 47 -12.32 -9.25 -7.04
N ALA A 48 -12.50 -7.92 -7.03
CA ALA A 48 -11.86 -7.02 -6.08
C ALA A 48 -12.26 -7.35 -4.63
N ILE A 49 -11.27 -7.46 -3.73
CA ILE A 49 -11.47 -7.89 -2.36
C ILE A 49 -10.46 -7.26 -1.39
N GLY A 50 -10.90 -6.96 -0.17
CA GLY A 50 -10.10 -6.38 0.90
C GLY A 50 -9.95 -4.87 0.81
N ARG A 51 -9.13 -4.31 1.69
CA ARG A 51 -8.93 -2.86 1.82
C ARG A 51 -8.41 -2.22 0.53
N TYR A 52 -7.55 -2.92 -0.18
CA TYR A 52 -6.91 -2.42 -1.40
C TYR A 52 -7.51 -2.98 -2.68
N GLN A 53 -8.66 -3.65 -2.56
CA GLN A 53 -9.41 -4.20 -3.69
C GLN A 53 -8.53 -5.05 -4.64
N PHE A 54 -7.86 -6.05 -4.06
CA PHE A 54 -7.03 -7.00 -4.81
C PHE A 54 -7.87 -7.78 -5.81
N MET A 55 -7.43 -7.79 -7.06
CA MET A 55 -8.04 -8.60 -8.12
C MET A 55 -7.53 -10.04 -8.09
N ALA A 56 -8.33 -10.98 -8.58
CA ALA A 56 -7.98 -12.42 -8.59
C ALA A 56 -6.67 -12.72 -9.33
N LYS A 57 -6.33 -11.93 -10.35
CA LYS A 57 -5.05 -12.07 -11.07
C LYS A 57 -3.87 -11.48 -10.30
N THR A 58 -4.08 -10.40 -9.58
CA THR A 58 -3.04 -9.63 -8.91
C THR A 58 -2.64 -10.24 -7.57
N LEU A 59 -3.60 -10.80 -6.82
CA LEU A 59 -3.35 -11.36 -5.50
C LEU A 59 -2.28 -12.46 -5.51
N PRO A 60 -2.30 -13.46 -6.41
CA PRO A 60 -1.24 -14.45 -6.49
C PRO A 60 0.16 -13.89 -6.81
N GLU A 61 0.23 -12.83 -7.62
CA GLU A 61 1.50 -12.16 -7.93
C GLU A 61 2.09 -11.50 -6.67
N ALA A 62 1.26 -10.79 -5.90
CA ALA A 62 1.66 -10.18 -4.64
C ALA A 62 2.03 -11.22 -3.59
N MET A 63 1.31 -12.34 -3.52
CA MET A 63 1.65 -13.48 -2.64
C MET A 63 3.05 -14.00 -2.96
N LYS A 64 3.33 -14.25 -4.24
CA LYS A 64 4.65 -14.72 -4.68
C LYS A 64 5.75 -13.71 -4.31
N GLY A 65 5.49 -12.42 -4.51
CA GLY A 65 6.46 -11.36 -4.23
C GLY A 65 6.74 -11.15 -2.75
N THR A 66 5.76 -11.43 -1.87
CA THR A 66 5.88 -11.28 -0.42
C THR A 66 6.25 -12.57 0.32
N GLY A 67 6.17 -13.72 -0.35
CA GLY A 67 6.33 -15.03 0.28
C GLY A 67 5.10 -15.51 1.07
N LEU A 68 3.97 -14.79 1.01
CA LEU A 68 2.72 -15.23 1.63
C LEU A 68 2.08 -16.35 0.82
N THR A 69 1.45 -17.28 1.53
CA THR A 69 0.84 -18.49 0.95
C THR A 69 -0.65 -18.55 1.26
N ASP A 70 -1.36 -19.53 0.67
CA ASP A 70 -2.77 -19.78 0.96
C ASP A 70 -3.06 -20.13 2.44
N ARG A 71 -2.05 -20.52 3.20
CA ARG A 71 -2.15 -20.85 4.63
C ARG A 71 -2.03 -19.62 5.54
N ASP A 72 -1.48 -18.53 5.04
CA ASP A 72 -1.38 -17.30 5.79
C ASP A 72 -2.75 -16.63 5.92
N MET A 73 -2.94 -15.85 6.99
CA MET A 73 -4.19 -15.12 7.21
C MET A 73 -4.27 -13.89 6.31
N PHE A 74 -5.47 -13.57 5.84
CA PHE A 74 -5.76 -12.32 5.14
C PHE A 74 -5.99 -11.18 6.14
N SER A 75 -5.10 -11.10 7.13
CA SER A 75 -5.11 -10.09 8.19
C SER A 75 -4.85 -8.69 7.65
N ALA A 76 -5.16 -7.67 8.44
CA ALA A 76 -4.83 -6.29 8.11
C ALA A 76 -3.34 -6.12 7.78
N GLU A 77 -2.46 -6.69 8.60
CA GLU A 77 -1.02 -6.65 8.39
C GLU A 77 -0.59 -7.28 7.06
N ASN A 78 -1.12 -8.46 6.74
CA ASN A 78 -0.79 -9.15 5.49
C ASN A 78 -1.38 -8.44 4.27
N GLN A 79 -2.57 -7.86 4.37
CA GLN A 79 -3.12 -6.99 3.31
C GLN A 79 -2.21 -5.79 3.05
N ASP A 80 -1.70 -5.14 4.10
CA ASP A 80 -0.77 -4.02 3.98
C ASP A 80 0.56 -4.45 3.33
N LYS A 81 1.10 -5.61 3.68
CA LYS A 81 2.31 -6.19 3.04
C LYS A 81 2.10 -6.43 1.55
N LEU A 82 0.98 -7.03 1.18
CA LEU A 82 0.62 -7.29 -0.21
C LEU A 82 0.49 -5.96 -1.00
N ALA A 83 -0.18 -4.97 -0.43
CA ALA A 83 -0.33 -3.66 -1.06
C ALA A 83 1.01 -2.91 -1.19
N MET A 84 1.88 -2.99 -0.19
CA MET A 84 3.22 -2.39 -0.27
C MET A 84 4.05 -3.02 -1.40
N TRP A 85 3.93 -4.32 -1.62
CA TRP A 85 4.58 -4.96 -2.76
C TRP A 85 4.06 -4.41 -4.10
N LEU A 86 2.75 -4.14 -4.22
CA LEU A 86 2.17 -3.49 -5.39
C LEU A 86 2.73 -2.08 -5.60
N LEU A 87 2.86 -1.29 -4.54
CA LEU A 87 3.49 0.04 -4.61
C LEU A 87 4.94 -0.05 -5.10
N LYS A 88 5.71 -1.00 -4.57
CA LYS A 88 7.12 -1.20 -4.93
C LYS A 88 7.29 -1.59 -6.39
N ARG A 89 6.46 -2.48 -6.92
CA ARG A 89 6.52 -2.84 -8.35
C ARG A 89 6.16 -1.66 -9.26
N ARG A 90 5.43 -0.67 -8.75
CA ARG A 90 5.09 0.57 -9.47
C ARG A 90 6.11 1.69 -9.31
N GLY A 91 7.22 1.43 -8.61
CA GLY A 91 8.36 2.33 -8.51
C GLY A 91 8.43 3.13 -7.21
N TYR A 92 7.79 2.66 -6.13
CA TYR A 92 7.78 3.34 -4.82
C TYR A 92 9.18 3.74 -4.35
N ASP A 93 10.16 2.82 -4.37
CA ASP A 93 11.51 3.12 -3.88
C ASP A 93 12.22 4.18 -4.74
N LYS A 94 12.04 4.14 -6.06
CA LYS A 94 12.56 5.17 -6.97
C LYS A 94 11.89 6.52 -6.76
N TRP A 95 10.60 6.51 -6.47
CA TRP A 95 9.87 7.72 -6.19
C TRP A 95 10.32 8.36 -4.87
N VAL A 96 10.45 7.59 -3.79
CA VAL A 96 10.94 8.08 -2.48
C VAL A 96 12.35 8.65 -2.60
N SER A 97 13.23 8.01 -3.38
CA SER A 97 14.60 8.46 -3.60
C SER A 97 14.74 9.64 -4.58
N GLY A 98 13.64 10.11 -5.17
CA GLY A 98 13.64 11.22 -6.14
C GLY A 98 14.02 10.83 -7.56
N GLN A 99 14.21 9.54 -7.85
CA GLN A 99 14.53 9.04 -9.19
C GLN A 99 13.30 8.94 -10.10
N LEU A 100 12.11 8.95 -9.53
CA LEU A 100 10.83 8.93 -10.24
C LEU A 100 9.99 10.13 -9.78
N SER A 101 9.44 10.90 -10.73
CA SER A 101 8.62 12.06 -10.42
C SER A 101 7.28 11.67 -9.80
N ASP A 102 6.64 12.61 -9.09
CA ASP A 102 5.29 12.41 -8.55
C ASP A 102 4.28 12.08 -9.66
N ARG A 103 4.39 12.74 -10.82
CA ARG A 103 3.50 12.49 -11.95
C ARG A 103 3.68 11.11 -12.55
N ASP A 104 4.92 10.67 -12.73
CA ASP A 104 5.22 9.34 -13.28
C ASP A 104 4.82 8.24 -12.29
N PHE A 105 5.08 8.43 -11.01
CA PHE A 105 4.62 7.49 -10.00
C PHE A 105 3.09 7.47 -9.92
N GLY A 106 2.43 8.61 -9.97
CA GLY A 106 0.97 8.70 -10.03
C GLY A 106 0.38 7.98 -11.24
N LYS A 107 0.99 8.11 -12.43
CA LYS A 107 0.64 7.32 -13.61
C LYS A 107 0.76 5.82 -13.35
N ASN A 108 1.88 5.39 -12.77
CA ASN A 108 2.09 3.97 -12.45
C ASN A 108 1.06 3.44 -11.46
N LEU A 109 0.68 4.24 -10.45
CA LEU A 109 -0.39 3.89 -9.51
C LEU A 109 -1.74 3.73 -10.20
N SER A 110 -2.05 4.57 -11.19
CA SER A 110 -3.29 4.46 -11.96
C SER A 110 -3.38 3.18 -12.79
N MET A 111 -2.24 2.55 -13.08
CA MET A 111 -2.18 1.23 -13.73
C MET A 111 -2.48 0.09 -12.75
N GLU A 112 -2.28 0.30 -11.46
CA GLU A 112 -2.55 -0.67 -10.39
C GLU A 112 -3.98 -0.53 -9.84
N TRP A 113 -4.42 0.68 -9.60
CA TRP A 113 -5.74 1.01 -9.02
C TRP A 113 -6.54 1.87 -9.98
N ALA A 114 -7.61 1.30 -10.54
CA ALA A 114 -8.44 1.97 -11.55
C ALA A 114 -9.15 3.23 -11.04
N SER A 115 -9.34 3.36 -9.72
CA SER A 115 -9.92 4.56 -9.07
C SER A 115 -8.95 5.74 -8.99
N VAL A 116 -7.64 5.49 -9.18
CA VAL A 116 -6.59 6.50 -9.12
C VAL A 116 -6.48 7.23 -10.47
N PRO A 117 -6.54 8.58 -10.49
CA PRO A 117 -6.40 9.32 -11.74
C PRO A 117 -4.98 9.27 -12.27
N ASN A 118 -4.86 9.14 -13.59
CA ASN A 118 -3.59 9.34 -14.29
C ASN A 118 -3.28 10.85 -14.34
N PRO A 119 -2.17 11.34 -13.76
CA PRO A 119 -1.87 12.78 -13.72
C PRO A 119 -1.66 13.45 -15.08
N TYR A 120 -1.45 12.66 -16.13
CA TYR A 120 -1.26 13.19 -17.49
C TYR A 120 -2.57 13.39 -18.24
N THR A 121 -3.61 12.65 -17.91
CA THR A 121 -4.91 12.72 -18.60
C THR A 121 -6.05 13.20 -17.72
N GLY A 122 -5.88 13.16 -16.41
CA GLY A 122 -6.93 13.45 -15.41
C GLY A 122 -7.97 12.35 -15.24
N GLY A 123 -7.96 11.34 -16.11
CA GLY A 123 -8.89 10.22 -16.08
C GLY A 123 -8.26 8.93 -15.56
N SER A 124 -9.05 7.87 -15.50
CA SER A 124 -8.55 6.53 -15.19
C SER A 124 -7.67 6.01 -16.34
N TYR A 125 -6.66 5.20 -16.00
CA TYR A 125 -5.85 4.51 -17.01
C TYR A 125 -6.68 3.56 -17.89
N TYR A 126 -7.72 2.96 -17.31
CA TYR A 126 -8.59 1.97 -17.97
C TYR A 126 -9.93 2.55 -18.45
N GLY A 127 -10.10 3.89 -18.47
CA GLY A 127 -11.33 4.53 -18.92
C GLY A 127 -12.48 4.50 -17.92
N GLN A 128 -12.28 4.09 -16.69
CA GLN A 128 -13.28 4.09 -15.63
C GLN A 128 -13.43 5.48 -15.01
N LYS A 129 -14.51 5.70 -14.28
CA LYS A 129 -14.71 6.96 -13.55
C LYS A 129 -13.76 7.06 -12.38
N VAL A 130 -12.99 8.14 -12.29
CA VAL A 130 -12.16 8.46 -11.12
C VAL A 130 -12.98 9.22 -10.07
N LYS A 131 -12.61 9.07 -8.80
CA LYS A 131 -13.32 9.68 -7.66
C LYS A 131 -12.85 11.10 -7.33
N TYR A 132 -11.64 11.48 -7.75
CA TYR A 132 -11.01 12.75 -7.44
C TYR A 132 -10.05 13.18 -8.56
N GLY A 133 -9.63 14.44 -8.53
CA GLY A 133 -8.73 15.00 -9.54
C GLY A 133 -7.27 14.65 -9.32
N SER A 134 -6.46 14.82 -10.36
CA SER A 134 -5.01 14.58 -10.30
C SER A 134 -4.27 15.49 -9.33
N ASP A 135 -4.78 16.70 -9.08
CA ASP A 135 -4.25 17.64 -8.09
C ASP A 135 -4.31 17.06 -6.67
N VAL A 136 -5.40 16.38 -6.31
CA VAL A 136 -5.55 15.70 -5.02
C VAL A 136 -4.54 14.56 -4.89
N LEU A 137 -4.35 13.77 -5.94
CA LEU A 137 -3.35 12.72 -5.96
C LEU A 137 -1.94 13.27 -5.76
N LEU A 138 -1.56 14.29 -6.54
CA LEU A 138 -0.22 14.87 -6.48
C LEU A 138 0.08 15.47 -5.10
N LYS A 139 -0.91 16.12 -4.49
CA LYS A 139 -0.79 16.62 -3.12
C LYS A 139 -0.57 15.48 -2.11
N ALA A 140 -1.36 14.42 -2.19
CA ALA A 140 -1.21 13.25 -1.33
C ALA A 140 0.17 12.57 -1.49
N LEU A 141 0.70 12.50 -2.72
CA LEU A 141 2.03 11.98 -2.98
C LEU A 141 3.12 12.86 -2.36
N GLN A 142 3.03 14.18 -2.48
CA GLN A 142 3.98 15.12 -1.87
C GLN A 142 4.00 14.98 -0.34
N GLU A 143 2.83 14.91 0.29
CA GLU A 143 2.70 14.73 1.73
C GLU A 143 3.27 13.38 2.18
N ALA A 144 2.98 12.30 1.47
CA ALA A 144 3.50 10.97 1.76
C ALA A 144 5.02 10.86 1.58
N LYS A 145 5.58 11.54 0.58
CA LYS A 145 7.02 11.61 0.35
C LYS A 145 7.74 12.38 1.46
N GLY A 146 7.17 13.48 1.92
CA GLY A 146 7.68 14.24 3.06
C GLY A 146 7.74 13.40 4.33
N ALA A 147 6.68 12.65 4.64
CA ALA A 147 6.62 11.75 5.78
C ALA A 147 7.65 10.60 5.67
N ALA A 148 7.83 9.99 4.49
CA ALA A 148 8.82 8.94 4.25
C ALA A 148 10.25 9.46 4.40
N GLY A 149 10.56 10.67 3.91
CA GLY A 149 11.85 11.33 4.06
C GLY A 149 12.19 11.62 5.53
N SER A 150 11.23 11.98 6.34
CA SER A 150 11.41 12.23 7.78
C SER A 150 11.76 10.98 8.58
N GLN A 151 11.38 9.80 8.12
CA GLN A 151 11.72 8.52 8.74
C GLN A 151 13.15 8.04 8.38
N LEU A 152 13.73 8.58 7.31
CA LEU A 152 15.08 8.24 6.85
C LEU A 152 16.18 9.12 7.42
N THR A 153 15.86 10.20 8.13
CA THR A 153 16.85 10.99 8.87
C THR A 153 17.22 10.23 10.15
N PRO A 154 18.50 9.87 10.36
CA PRO A 154 18.92 9.29 11.63
C PRO A 154 18.59 10.28 12.73
N GLN A 155 17.83 9.85 13.70
CA GLN A 155 17.66 10.59 14.95
C GLN A 155 19.05 10.73 15.56
N SER A 156 19.61 11.93 15.57
CA SER A 156 20.88 12.22 16.26
C SER A 156 20.75 11.73 17.70
N ALA A 157 21.56 10.77 18.05
CA ALA A 157 21.63 10.28 19.42
C ALA A 157 21.91 11.46 20.37
N PRO A 158 21.23 11.56 21.51
CA PRO A 158 21.56 12.58 22.51
C PRO A 158 23.03 12.38 22.94
N GLY A 159 23.80 13.46 22.88
CA GLY A 159 25.23 13.47 23.13
C GLY A 159 25.59 12.74 24.42
N GLY A 160 26.42 11.73 24.26
CA GLY A 160 27.05 11.06 25.36
C GLY A 160 27.88 12.06 26.19
N ALA A 161 27.54 12.19 27.45
CA ALA A 161 28.33 12.96 28.40
C ALA A 161 29.78 12.44 28.46
N ALA A 162 30.74 13.35 28.26
CA ALA A 162 32.13 13.04 28.39
C ALA A 162 32.44 12.59 29.85
N ALA A 163 33.05 11.44 29.97
CA ALA A 163 33.57 10.96 31.23
C ALA A 163 34.74 11.89 31.70
N PRO A 164 34.85 12.21 33.00
CA PRO A 164 35.95 13.04 33.48
C PRO A 164 37.29 12.29 33.44
N ALA A 165 38.30 12.97 32.94
CA ALA A 165 39.66 12.47 32.86
C ALA A 165 40.20 12.13 34.27
N ALA A 166 40.74 10.92 34.39
CA ALA A 166 41.50 10.51 35.60
C ALA A 166 42.79 11.29 35.71
N GLN A 167 43.01 11.92 36.87
CA GLN A 167 44.29 12.56 37.21
C GLN A 167 45.35 11.52 37.54
N PRO A 168 46.63 11.73 37.15
CA PRO A 168 47.70 10.85 37.57
C PRO A 168 48.08 11.13 39.03
N SER A 169 48.07 10.09 39.84
CA SER A 169 48.62 10.13 41.18
C SER A 169 50.14 10.17 41.10
N VAL A 170 50.73 11.20 41.72
CA VAL A 170 52.15 11.34 41.95
C VAL A 170 52.50 10.53 43.23
N ASN A 171 53.45 9.63 43.11
CA ASN A 171 54.38 9.29 44.20
C ASN A 171 55.65 8.73 43.62
#